data_da29e03e5acaa1c986849618d390be15
#
_entry.id   da29e03e5acaa1c986849618d390be15
#
_cell.length_a   1.000
_cell.length_b   1.000
_cell.length_c   1.000
_cell.angle_alpha   90.00
_cell.angle_beta   90.00
_cell.angle_gamma   90.00
#
_symmetry.space_group_name_H-M   'P 1'
#
loop_
_entity.id
_entity.type
_entity.pdbx_description
1 polymer ?
#
loop_
_entity_poly.entity_id
_entity_poly.type
_entity_poly.pdbx_seq_one_letter_code
_entity_poly.pdbx_strand_id
1 'polypeptide(L)'
;MEGDSNLKIFTLGRFVVEKNDNIISDETTYANKLWELFQYLLSHPDKTRSMETIIDDLNFDLEMLDSKNALENRVYRLRKLLAKGDKYQAGKYIIFKHGGYSLNWQGDYWCDVLEFKKHCWKGQELFVNGDKDDALNEYLSALDLYKGDYLNTRTNKNWVLAPRIQYKQIYLDALNKASYLLEEFNKYKEIETLCRDAIQHEPLEERPHYLLINSLINQGHKREAKLHYDFVKSLFADQVEEPFPEIFNKTNGNLNNNIVLNNNDLNQKKFINTNIYDIDKIKDQLGISSRVSEKKFVPAEICSDFADFLLKNQQRYNGGLYMASIAIEFCQGDERDDIREIHINKLKSIIVRNMRSSDLICEWTDQQFIVFFPSIQEDRVKEILARFKRNYYDSEDISGTVLQTNYRKL
;
A
#
# COMPACT_ATOMS: atom_id res chain seq x y z
N MET A 1 -3.35 25.74 23.99
CA MET A 1 -4.78 25.46 24.31
C MET A 1 -5.28 24.57 23.19
N GLU A 2 -5.24 23.26 23.37
CA GLU A 2 -5.91 22.32 22.49
C GLU A 2 -7.40 22.53 22.66
N GLY A 3 -8.05 23.08 21.64
CA GLY A 3 -9.49 23.25 21.66
C GLY A 3 -10.12 21.87 21.71
N ASP A 4 -10.96 21.65 22.72
CA ASP A 4 -11.74 20.44 22.91
C ASP A 4 -12.67 20.30 21.69
N SER A 5 -12.17 19.58 20.65
CA SER A 5 -12.92 19.43 19.41
C SER A 5 -14.13 18.55 19.66
N ASN A 6 -15.31 19.12 19.51
CA ASN A 6 -16.58 18.43 19.75
C ASN A 6 -16.81 17.18 18.89
N LEU A 7 -15.97 16.94 17.87
CA LEU A 7 -16.03 15.79 16.98
C LEU A 7 -14.68 15.09 16.95
N LYS A 8 -14.66 13.82 17.39
CA LYS A 8 -13.48 12.94 17.32
C LYS A 8 -13.73 11.81 16.32
N ILE A 9 -12.75 11.54 15.49
CA ILE A 9 -12.83 10.53 14.42
C ILE A 9 -11.67 9.56 14.60
N PHE A 10 -11.99 8.29 14.77
CA PHE A 10 -11.03 7.19 14.88
C PHE A 10 -11.11 6.32 13.63
N THR A 11 -9.97 6.08 13.01
CA THR A 11 -9.86 5.35 11.74
C THR A 11 -8.77 4.28 11.76
N LEU A 12 -7.77 4.41 12.65
CA LEU A 12 -6.67 3.45 12.81
C LEU A 12 -7.11 2.30 13.71
N GLY A 13 -7.59 1.21 13.09
CA GLY A 13 -8.28 0.12 13.73
C GLY A 13 -9.80 0.22 13.52
N ARG A 14 -10.56 0.22 14.61
CA ARG A 14 -12.02 0.32 14.53
C ARG A 14 -12.47 1.73 14.15
N PHE A 15 -13.35 1.84 13.15
CA PHE A 15 -13.95 3.13 12.80
C PHE A 15 -14.97 3.57 13.86
N VAL A 16 -14.70 4.71 14.49
CA VAL A 16 -15.59 5.33 15.50
C VAL A 16 -15.65 6.83 15.24
N VAL A 17 -16.85 7.40 15.34
CA VAL A 17 -17.07 8.85 15.35
C VAL A 17 -17.79 9.22 16.64
N GLU A 18 -17.15 10.08 17.42
CA GLU A 18 -17.71 10.59 18.67
C GLU A 18 -18.02 12.06 18.54
N LYS A 19 -19.14 12.49 19.09
CA LYS A 19 -19.52 13.90 19.21
C LYS A 19 -19.99 14.21 20.62
N ASN A 20 -19.34 15.16 21.29
CA ASN A 20 -19.61 15.49 22.69
C ASN A 20 -19.62 14.24 23.58
N ASP A 21 -18.55 13.41 23.46
CA ASP A 21 -18.33 12.15 24.17
C ASP A 21 -19.41 11.07 23.95
N ASN A 22 -20.24 11.22 22.93
CA ASN A 22 -21.20 10.21 22.52
C ASN A 22 -20.82 9.63 21.18
N ILE A 23 -20.77 8.30 21.08
CA ILE A 23 -20.59 7.61 19.81
C ILE A 23 -21.81 7.85 18.93
N ILE A 24 -21.57 8.37 17.71
CA ILE A 24 -22.60 8.61 16.71
C ILE A 24 -22.47 7.70 15.49
N SER A 25 -21.37 6.93 15.39
CA SER A 25 -21.15 5.92 14.34
C SER A 25 -21.88 4.62 14.69
N ASP A 26 -23.21 4.61 14.56
CA ASP A 26 -24.00 3.39 14.73
C ASP A 26 -23.90 2.50 13.49
N GLU A 27 -23.81 1.16 13.72
CA GLU A 27 -23.66 0.14 12.67
C GLU A 27 -25.01 -0.31 12.07
N THR A 28 -26.09 0.44 12.22
CA THR A 28 -27.35 0.11 11.56
C THR A 28 -27.18 0.10 10.04
N THR A 29 -27.81 -0.84 9.36
CA THR A 29 -27.64 -1.06 7.90
C THR A 29 -27.85 0.22 7.07
N TYR A 30 -28.69 1.12 7.54
CA TYR A 30 -28.96 2.39 6.87
C TYR A 30 -27.87 3.43 7.11
N ALA A 31 -27.36 3.52 8.34
CA ALA A 31 -26.24 4.40 8.69
C ALA A 31 -24.93 3.95 8.03
N ASN A 32 -24.79 2.67 7.72
CA ASN A 32 -23.60 2.11 7.11
C ASN A 32 -23.25 2.78 5.76
N LYS A 33 -24.24 3.05 4.90
CA LYS A 33 -24.03 3.73 3.63
C LYS A 33 -23.64 5.21 3.81
N LEU A 34 -24.06 5.87 4.89
CA LEU A 34 -23.65 7.25 5.21
C LEU A 34 -22.20 7.26 5.69
N TRP A 35 -21.84 6.34 6.59
CA TRP A 35 -20.49 6.21 7.09
C TRP A 35 -19.51 5.76 6.01
N GLU A 36 -19.93 4.91 5.08
CA GLU A 36 -19.13 4.55 3.92
C GLU A 36 -18.73 5.76 3.07
N LEU A 37 -19.67 6.66 2.79
CA LEU A 37 -19.39 7.93 2.10
C LEU A 37 -18.40 8.80 2.91
N PHE A 38 -18.58 8.87 4.23
CA PHE A 38 -17.68 9.64 5.08
C PHE A 38 -16.26 9.07 5.09
N GLN A 39 -16.12 7.75 5.25
CA GLN A 39 -14.86 7.03 5.19
C GLN A 39 -14.18 7.17 3.83
N TYR A 40 -14.96 7.17 2.76
CA TYR A 40 -14.45 7.42 1.40
C TYR A 40 -13.85 8.82 1.28
N LEU A 41 -14.53 9.85 1.78
CA LEU A 41 -13.99 11.22 1.77
C LEU A 41 -12.76 11.37 2.67
N LEU A 42 -12.73 10.69 3.85
CA LEU A 42 -11.56 10.61 4.73
C LEU A 42 -10.34 9.98 4.05
N SER A 43 -10.57 9.00 3.18
CA SER A 43 -9.50 8.28 2.48
C SER A 43 -8.91 9.08 1.30
N HIS A 44 -9.48 10.25 0.98
CA HIS A 44 -9.02 11.11 -0.10
C HIS A 44 -8.72 12.53 0.42
N PRO A 45 -7.68 12.68 1.27
CA PRO A 45 -7.29 13.97 1.78
C PRO A 45 -6.90 14.90 0.64
N ASP A 46 -7.23 16.19 0.78
CA ASP A 46 -6.85 17.28 -0.11
C ASP A 46 -7.34 17.15 -1.58
N LYS A 47 -8.24 16.20 -1.84
CA LYS A 47 -8.81 16.01 -3.19
C LYS A 47 -10.32 16.16 -3.18
N THR A 48 -10.81 17.10 -3.96
CA THR A 48 -12.23 17.13 -4.33
C THR A 48 -12.51 15.98 -5.29
N ARG A 49 -13.47 15.12 -4.94
CA ARG A 49 -13.91 14.00 -5.77
C ARG A 49 -15.17 14.38 -6.51
N SER A 50 -15.18 14.20 -7.84
CA SER A 50 -16.36 14.48 -8.64
C SER A 50 -17.55 13.60 -8.21
N MET A 51 -18.76 14.06 -8.46
CA MET A 51 -19.95 13.26 -8.12
C MET A 51 -19.96 11.92 -8.85
N GLU A 52 -19.55 11.90 -10.10
CA GLU A 52 -19.44 10.70 -10.93
C GLU A 52 -18.45 9.70 -10.31
N THR A 53 -17.25 10.16 -9.94
CA THR A 53 -16.23 9.30 -9.31
C THR A 53 -16.72 8.70 -7.98
N ILE A 54 -17.45 9.48 -7.16
CA ILE A 54 -18.00 8.98 -5.89
C ILE A 54 -19.07 7.92 -6.15
N ILE A 55 -19.93 8.14 -7.15
CA ILE A 55 -20.99 7.21 -7.53
C ILE A 55 -20.38 5.89 -7.99
N ASP A 56 -19.36 5.93 -8.83
CA ASP A 56 -18.67 4.75 -9.37
C ASP A 56 -17.92 3.97 -8.27
N ASP A 57 -17.10 4.67 -7.47
CA ASP A 57 -16.27 4.04 -6.43
C ASP A 57 -17.10 3.42 -5.29
N LEU A 58 -18.26 4.00 -4.97
CA LEU A 58 -19.16 3.50 -3.93
C LEU A 58 -20.26 2.57 -4.47
N ASN A 59 -20.26 2.26 -5.76
CA ASN A 59 -21.23 1.38 -6.41
C ASN A 59 -22.67 1.77 -6.04
N PHE A 60 -23.05 3.02 -6.32
CA PHE A 60 -24.47 3.39 -6.21
C PHE A 60 -25.26 2.55 -7.21
N ASP A 61 -26.33 1.88 -6.74
CA ASP A 61 -27.14 0.99 -7.57
C ASP A 61 -27.48 1.67 -8.90
N LEU A 62 -26.95 1.12 -10.00
CA LEU A 62 -27.11 1.63 -11.37
C LEU A 62 -28.58 1.58 -11.83
N GLU A 63 -29.46 0.92 -11.08
CA GLU A 63 -30.91 0.85 -11.31
C GLU A 63 -31.65 2.11 -10.82
N MET A 64 -31.01 2.99 -10.05
CA MET A 64 -31.62 4.27 -9.68
C MET A 64 -31.42 5.28 -10.81
N LEU A 65 -32.50 5.61 -11.50
CA LEU A 65 -32.61 6.64 -12.57
C LEU A 65 -31.98 8.00 -12.19
N ASP A 66 -31.57 8.19 -10.93
CA ASP A 66 -30.98 9.45 -10.42
C ASP A 66 -29.96 9.24 -9.33
N SER A 67 -28.81 8.66 -9.70
CA SER A 67 -27.69 8.43 -8.78
C SER A 67 -27.12 9.73 -8.19
N LYS A 68 -27.22 10.86 -8.91
CA LYS A 68 -26.77 12.18 -8.41
C LYS A 68 -27.63 12.65 -7.26
N ASN A 69 -28.96 12.62 -7.39
CA ASN A 69 -29.87 12.97 -6.30
C ASN A 69 -29.72 12.03 -5.10
N ALA A 70 -29.44 10.74 -5.34
CA ALA A 70 -29.16 9.78 -4.27
C ALA A 70 -27.88 10.14 -3.49
N LEU A 71 -26.82 10.56 -4.18
CA LEU A 71 -25.58 11.04 -3.55
C LEU A 71 -25.84 12.35 -2.78
N GLU A 72 -26.50 13.33 -3.35
CA GLU A 72 -26.83 14.60 -2.69
C GLU A 72 -27.66 14.39 -1.41
N ASN A 73 -28.66 13.52 -1.46
CA ASN A 73 -29.43 13.13 -0.30
C ASN A 73 -28.57 12.44 0.77
N ARG A 74 -27.64 11.59 0.34
CA ARG A 74 -26.70 10.93 1.27
C ARG A 74 -25.77 11.93 1.94
N VAL A 75 -25.21 12.89 1.18
CA VAL A 75 -24.41 14.01 1.71
C VAL A 75 -25.21 14.87 2.68
N TYR A 76 -26.45 15.24 2.31
CA TYR A 76 -27.32 16.04 3.18
C TYR A 76 -27.55 15.35 4.53
N ARG A 77 -27.87 14.07 4.52
CA ARG A 77 -28.09 13.28 5.75
C ARG A 77 -26.83 13.14 6.58
N LEU A 78 -25.68 12.89 5.92
CA LEU A 78 -24.39 12.81 6.60
C LEU A 78 -24.02 14.13 7.25
N ARG A 79 -24.19 15.25 6.57
CA ARG A 79 -24.01 16.59 7.15
C ARG A 79 -24.89 16.82 8.36
N LYS A 80 -26.17 16.43 8.29
CA LYS A 80 -27.10 16.52 9.42
C LYS A 80 -26.68 15.66 10.60
N LEU A 81 -26.16 14.45 10.33
CA LEU A 81 -25.66 13.53 11.35
C LEU A 81 -24.42 14.10 12.07
N LEU A 82 -23.46 14.60 11.31
CA LEU A 82 -22.24 15.22 11.85
C LEU A 82 -22.54 16.51 12.62
N ALA A 83 -23.52 17.31 12.17
CA ALA A 83 -23.95 18.51 12.84
C ALA A 83 -24.71 18.24 14.16
N LYS A 84 -25.38 17.08 14.30
CA LYS A 84 -26.16 16.65 15.48
C LYS A 84 -27.02 17.79 16.09
N GLY A 85 -27.88 18.39 15.23
CA GLY A 85 -28.86 19.41 15.67
C GLY A 85 -28.45 20.86 15.45
N ASP A 86 -27.18 21.16 15.20
CA ASP A 86 -26.75 22.51 14.85
C ASP A 86 -26.83 22.72 13.33
N LYS A 87 -27.90 23.37 12.87
CA LYS A 87 -28.14 23.64 11.43
C LYS A 87 -27.02 24.47 10.79
N TYR A 88 -26.34 25.32 11.56
CA TYR A 88 -25.27 26.19 11.05
C TYR A 88 -23.97 25.44 10.78
N GLN A 89 -23.77 24.27 11.39
CA GLN A 89 -22.56 23.45 11.23
C GLN A 89 -22.70 22.37 10.15
N ALA A 90 -23.86 22.16 9.56
CA ALA A 90 -24.10 21.05 8.62
C ALA A 90 -23.14 21.06 7.40
N GLY A 91 -22.73 22.23 6.92
CA GLY A 91 -21.76 22.39 5.83
C GLY A 91 -20.30 22.47 6.25
N LYS A 92 -19.99 22.49 7.56
CA LYS A 92 -18.65 22.74 8.09
C LYS A 92 -17.67 21.62 7.77
N TYR A 93 -18.14 20.37 7.77
CA TYR A 93 -17.27 19.19 7.65
C TYR A 93 -17.14 18.68 6.21
N ILE A 94 -18.18 18.81 5.37
CA ILE A 94 -18.18 18.37 3.99
C ILE A 94 -18.50 19.56 3.10
N ILE A 95 -17.56 19.91 2.23
CA ILE A 95 -17.69 21.03 1.29
C ILE A 95 -17.98 20.51 -0.12
N PHE A 96 -18.74 21.31 -0.89
CA PHE A 96 -18.97 21.11 -2.30
C PHE A 96 -18.20 22.18 -3.07
N LYS A 97 -17.29 21.77 -3.93
CA LYS A 97 -16.45 22.67 -4.73
C LYS A 97 -16.11 22.00 -6.06
N HIS A 98 -16.06 22.79 -7.14
CA HIS A 98 -15.70 22.31 -8.47
C HIS A 98 -16.48 21.05 -8.94
N GLY A 99 -17.77 20.99 -8.66
CA GLY A 99 -18.63 19.86 -9.07
C GLY A 99 -18.45 18.57 -8.28
N GLY A 100 -17.80 18.61 -7.12
CA GLY A 100 -17.55 17.45 -6.30
C GLY A 100 -17.54 17.72 -4.79
N TYR A 101 -17.32 16.69 -4.01
CA TYR A 101 -17.27 16.73 -2.56
C TYR A 101 -15.88 16.43 -2.02
N SER A 102 -15.53 17.07 -0.90
CA SER A 102 -14.34 16.81 -0.10
C SER A 102 -14.62 17.06 1.37
N LEU A 103 -13.76 16.51 2.25
CA LEU A 103 -13.76 16.95 3.64
C LEU A 103 -13.12 18.32 3.77
N ASN A 104 -13.62 19.09 4.74
CA ASN A 104 -12.98 20.32 5.16
C ASN A 104 -11.93 20.01 6.23
N TRP A 105 -10.68 19.82 5.81
CA TRP A 105 -9.58 19.49 6.70
C TRP A 105 -9.16 20.63 7.66
N GLN A 106 -9.67 21.82 7.45
CA GLN A 106 -9.56 22.95 8.39
C GLN A 106 -10.75 23.02 9.36
N GLY A 107 -11.60 21.99 9.35
CA GLY A 107 -12.72 21.89 10.25
C GLY A 107 -12.25 21.68 11.70
N ASP A 108 -13.12 22.08 12.64
CA ASP A 108 -12.90 21.89 14.07
C ASP A 108 -13.30 20.46 14.47
N TYR A 109 -12.39 19.53 14.23
CA TYR A 109 -12.49 18.12 14.62
C TYR A 109 -11.10 17.51 14.85
N TRP A 110 -11.05 16.54 15.73
CA TRP A 110 -9.88 15.71 15.95
C TRP A 110 -9.99 14.42 15.11
N CYS A 111 -8.89 13.99 14.49
CA CYS A 111 -8.85 12.74 13.74
C CYS A 111 -7.53 12.02 14.01
N ASP A 112 -7.63 10.76 14.46
CA ASP A 112 -6.47 9.94 14.84
C ASP A 112 -5.41 9.85 13.73
N VAL A 113 -5.82 9.65 12.50
CA VAL A 113 -4.89 9.55 11.36
C VAL A 113 -4.17 10.86 11.05
N LEU A 114 -4.78 12.02 11.34
CA LEU A 114 -4.14 13.32 11.18
C LEU A 114 -3.10 13.56 12.26
N GLU A 115 -3.46 13.29 13.52
CA GLU A 115 -2.53 13.41 14.65
C GLU A 115 -1.39 12.40 14.54
N PHE A 116 -1.68 11.15 14.14
CA PHE A 116 -0.68 10.14 13.85
C PHE A 116 0.37 10.65 12.84
N LYS A 117 -0.07 11.18 11.70
CA LYS A 117 0.84 11.75 10.69
C LYS A 117 1.62 12.94 11.22
N LYS A 118 0.98 13.82 11.96
CA LYS A 118 1.60 15.01 12.55
C LYS A 118 2.72 14.63 13.54
N HIS A 119 2.47 13.66 14.44
CA HIS A 119 3.46 13.13 15.37
C HIS A 119 4.63 12.46 14.60
N CYS A 120 4.36 11.63 13.61
CA CYS A 120 5.40 11.01 12.79
C CYS A 120 6.27 12.05 12.08
N TRP A 121 5.65 13.09 11.50
CA TRP A 121 6.37 14.18 10.82
C TRP A 121 7.24 14.96 11.79
N LYS A 122 6.67 15.38 12.93
CA LYS A 122 7.41 16.14 13.95
C LYS A 122 8.54 15.32 14.55
N GLY A 123 8.30 14.03 14.81
CA GLY A 123 9.35 13.10 15.27
C GLY A 123 10.50 13.00 14.24
N GLN A 124 10.19 12.97 12.95
CA GLN A 124 11.20 12.96 11.89
C GLN A 124 12.00 14.28 11.84
N GLU A 125 11.34 15.41 11.98
CA GLU A 125 12.01 16.71 12.01
C GLU A 125 12.99 16.81 13.19
N LEU A 126 12.53 16.47 14.38
CA LEU A 126 13.34 16.44 15.60
C LEU A 126 14.52 15.44 15.50
N PHE A 127 14.25 14.26 14.94
CA PHE A 127 15.28 13.24 14.72
C PHE A 127 16.42 13.76 13.81
N VAL A 128 16.08 14.44 12.72
CA VAL A 128 17.06 15.04 11.79
C VAL A 128 17.83 16.17 12.46
N ASN A 129 17.19 16.94 13.33
CA ASN A 129 17.82 18.04 14.09
C ASN A 129 18.72 17.54 15.23
N GLY A 130 18.65 16.25 15.59
CA GLY A 130 19.43 15.66 16.67
C GLY A 130 18.74 15.68 18.05
N ASP A 131 17.51 16.17 18.13
CA ASP A 131 16.70 16.26 19.35
C ASP A 131 16.06 14.89 19.67
N LYS A 132 16.89 13.92 20.07
CA LYS A 132 16.55 12.50 20.16
C LYS A 132 15.45 12.18 21.18
N ASP A 133 15.47 12.81 22.34
CA ASP A 133 14.45 12.59 23.39
C ASP A 133 13.08 13.07 22.94
N ASP A 134 13.01 14.26 22.37
CA ASP A 134 11.75 14.82 21.87
C ASP A 134 11.26 14.06 20.63
N ALA A 135 12.16 13.62 19.73
CA ALA A 135 11.84 12.77 18.61
C ALA A 135 11.23 11.43 19.07
N LEU A 136 11.80 10.79 20.08
CA LEU A 136 11.27 9.57 20.67
C LEU A 136 9.86 9.78 21.22
N ASN A 137 9.62 10.86 21.97
CA ASN A 137 8.31 11.16 22.54
C ASN A 137 7.24 11.33 21.44
N GLU A 138 7.58 11.98 20.34
CA GLU A 138 6.67 12.15 19.19
C GLU A 138 6.39 10.80 18.50
N TYR A 139 7.42 9.95 18.29
CA TYR A 139 7.18 8.63 17.72
C TYR A 139 6.34 7.73 18.63
N LEU A 140 6.57 7.76 19.95
CA LEU A 140 5.76 7.00 20.91
C LEU A 140 4.30 7.47 20.89
N SER A 141 4.07 8.79 20.81
CA SER A 141 2.73 9.35 20.67
C SER A 141 2.04 8.91 19.38
N ALA A 142 2.79 8.83 18.29
CA ALA A 142 2.28 8.29 17.03
C ALA A 142 1.90 6.81 17.15
N LEU A 143 2.79 5.99 17.71
CA LEU A 143 2.57 4.55 17.88
C LEU A 143 1.34 4.25 18.73
N ASP A 144 1.10 5.07 19.78
CA ASP A 144 -0.09 4.90 20.62
C ASP A 144 -1.41 5.16 19.88
N LEU A 145 -1.41 5.97 18.84
CA LEU A 145 -2.60 6.22 18.01
C LEU A 145 -2.94 5.07 17.06
N TYR A 146 -1.97 4.22 16.69
CA TYR A 146 -2.19 3.11 15.77
C TYR A 146 -2.72 1.88 16.52
N LYS A 147 -4.00 1.58 16.34
CA LYS A 147 -4.69 0.44 16.96
C LYS A 147 -5.05 -0.66 15.95
N GLY A 148 -4.43 -0.65 14.80
CA GLY A 148 -4.59 -1.60 13.71
C GLY A 148 -4.82 -0.92 12.36
N ASP A 149 -5.08 -1.73 11.36
CA ASP A 149 -5.27 -1.32 9.98
C ASP A 149 -6.29 -0.17 9.81
N TYR A 150 -5.94 0.79 8.97
CA TYR A 150 -6.85 1.88 8.60
C TYR A 150 -8.16 1.34 8.04
N LEU A 151 -9.28 1.72 8.67
CA LEU A 151 -10.64 1.29 8.31
C LEU A 151 -10.74 -0.24 8.14
N ASN A 152 -10.32 -1.01 9.14
CA ASN A 152 -10.21 -2.47 9.10
C ASN A 152 -11.52 -3.19 8.72
N THR A 153 -12.69 -2.60 8.97
CA THR A 153 -14.00 -3.14 8.60
C THR A 153 -14.32 -3.05 7.11
N ARG A 154 -13.52 -2.31 6.32
CA ARG A 154 -13.70 -2.10 4.87
C ARG A 154 -12.73 -2.93 4.04
N THR A 155 -12.59 -4.22 4.34
CA THR A 155 -11.60 -5.10 3.69
C THR A 155 -11.78 -5.24 2.18
N ASN A 156 -13.03 -5.09 1.68
CA ASN A 156 -13.39 -5.34 0.28
C ASN A 156 -13.52 -4.06 -0.57
N LYS A 157 -12.96 -2.92 -0.13
CA LYS A 157 -13.08 -1.66 -0.85
C LYS A 157 -11.75 -1.19 -1.42
N ASN A 158 -11.64 -1.08 -2.74
CA ASN A 158 -10.39 -0.73 -3.41
C ASN A 158 -9.85 0.65 -2.99
N TRP A 159 -10.73 1.60 -2.72
CA TRP A 159 -10.34 2.96 -2.31
C TRP A 159 -9.69 3.03 -0.91
N VAL A 160 -9.78 1.98 -0.08
CA VAL A 160 -9.13 1.90 1.24
C VAL A 160 -7.72 1.33 1.14
N LEU A 161 -7.43 0.52 0.12
CA LEU A 161 -6.17 -0.25 0.06
C LEU A 161 -4.93 0.63 0.09
N ALA A 162 -4.87 1.64 -0.78
CA ALA A 162 -3.70 2.52 -0.87
C ALA A 162 -3.46 3.32 0.43
N PRO A 163 -4.47 3.99 1.05
CA PRO A 163 -4.29 4.62 2.36
C PRO A 163 -3.88 3.64 3.46
N ARG A 164 -4.44 2.43 3.48
CA ARG A 164 -4.10 1.40 4.48
C ARG A 164 -2.64 1.02 4.40
N ILE A 165 -2.15 0.67 3.21
CA ILE A 165 -0.73 0.35 2.99
C ILE A 165 0.16 1.52 3.40
N GLN A 166 -0.21 2.74 3.02
CA GLN A 166 0.54 3.94 3.36
C GLN A 166 0.66 4.14 4.88
N TYR A 167 -0.46 4.06 5.62
CA TYR A 167 -0.43 4.27 7.08
C TYR A 167 0.30 3.16 7.81
N LYS A 168 0.17 1.91 7.35
CA LYS A 168 0.96 0.79 7.86
C LYS A 168 2.46 1.01 7.68
N GLN A 169 2.90 1.46 6.50
CA GLN A 169 4.32 1.78 6.27
C GLN A 169 4.82 2.91 7.18
N ILE A 170 4.02 3.97 7.36
CA ILE A 170 4.36 5.06 8.29
C ILE A 170 4.48 4.54 9.73
N TYR A 171 3.58 3.63 10.14
CA TYR A 171 3.62 2.99 11.46
C TYR A 171 4.88 2.17 11.67
N LEU A 172 5.22 1.31 10.72
CA LEU A 172 6.43 0.48 10.79
C LEU A 172 7.72 1.32 10.78
N ASP A 173 7.74 2.42 10.04
CA ASP A 173 8.86 3.36 10.04
C ASP A 173 9.00 4.06 11.40
N ALA A 174 7.90 4.53 11.99
CA ALA A 174 7.89 5.12 13.33
C ALA A 174 8.37 4.12 14.39
N LEU A 175 7.91 2.86 14.32
CA LEU A 175 8.34 1.78 15.21
C LEU A 175 9.85 1.53 15.11
N ASN A 176 10.40 1.49 13.89
CA ASN A 176 11.82 1.31 13.68
C ASN A 176 12.65 2.44 14.29
N LYS A 177 12.22 3.69 14.09
CA LYS A 177 12.93 4.88 14.61
C LYS A 177 12.83 4.98 16.13
N ALA A 178 11.65 4.74 16.70
CA ALA A 178 11.50 4.66 18.15
C ALA A 178 12.37 3.57 18.76
N SER A 179 12.38 2.37 18.15
CA SER A 179 13.22 1.24 18.63
C SER A 179 14.71 1.55 18.53
N TYR A 180 15.15 2.21 17.45
CA TYR A 180 16.52 2.67 17.30
C TYR A 180 16.94 3.65 18.42
N LEU A 181 16.11 4.65 18.72
CA LEU A 181 16.39 5.61 19.78
C LEU A 181 16.38 4.95 21.18
N LEU A 182 15.44 4.04 21.42
CA LEU A 182 15.38 3.27 22.66
C LEU A 182 16.61 2.35 22.83
N GLU A 183 17.13 1.78 21.75
CA GLU A 183 18.36 0.99 21.76
C GLU A 183 19.59 1.85 22.12
N GLU A 184 19.70 3.05 21.57
CA GLU A 184 20.75 4.01 21.96
C GLU A 184 20.67 4.39 23.46
N PHE A 185 19.47 4.45 24.00
CA PHE A 185 19.25 4.71 25.44
C PHE A 185 19.32 3.45 26.31
N ASN A 186 19.62 2.27 25.73
CA ASN A 186 19.63 0.95 26.40
C ASN A 186 18.27 0.58 27.05
N LYS A 187 17.18 1.08 26.52
CA LYS A 187 15.82 0.87 27.02
C LYS A 187 15.14 -0.36 26.36
N TYR A 188 15.77 -1.51 26.45
CA TYR A 188 15.31 -2.74 25.77
C TYR A 188 13.93 -3.22 26.23
N LYS A 189 13.56 -2.96 27.49
CA LYS A 189 12.23 -3.33 28.00
C LYS A 189 11.08 -2.54 27.31
N GLU A 190 11.34 -1.29 26.98
CA GLU A 190 10.40 -0.47 26.25
C GLU A 190 10.26 -0.95 24.80
N ILE A 191 11.37 -1.35 24.14
CA ILE A 191 11.34 -1.98 22.81
C ILE A 191 10.50 -3.27 22.83
N GLU A 192 10.70 -4.13 23.83
CA GLU A 192 9.90 -5.35 23.98
C GLU A 192 8.42 -5.05 24.03
N THR A 193 8.02 -4.04 24.84
CA THR A 193 6.62 -3.65 24.99
C THR A 193 6.03 -3.16 23.66
N LEU A 194 6.73 -2.25 22.96
CA LEU A 194 6.31 -1.74 21.65
C LEU A 194 6.17 -2.85 20.60
N CYS A 195 7.15 -3.78 20.57
CA CYS A 195 7.11 -4.87 19.59
C CYS A 195 5.98 -5.85 19.87
N ARG A 196 5.69 -6.16 21.13
CA ARG A 196 4.55 -7.03 21.49
C ARG A 196 3.22 -6.42 21.08
N ASP A 197 3.06 -5.10 21.27
CA ASP A 197 1.87 -4.37 20.83
C ASP A 197 1.77 -4.37 19.29
N ALA A 198 2.88 -4.09 18.61
CA ALA A 198 2.96 -4.11 17.15
C ALA A 198 2.59 -5.49 16.55
N ILE A 199 3.05 -6.58 17.16
CA ILE A 199 2.74 -7.95 16.74
C ILE A 199 1.24 -8.27 16.91
N GLN A 200 0.55 -7.69 17.89
CA GLN A 200 -0.89 -7.85 18.04
C GLN A 200 -1.67 -7.21 16.87
N HIS A 201 -1.20 -6.09 16.37
CA HIS A 201 -1.83 -5.39 15.26
C HIS A 201 -1.41 -5.92 13.90
N GLU A 202 -0.13 -6.30 13.76
CA GLU A 202 0.50 -6.73 12.51
C GLU A 202 1.29 -8.03 12.70
N PRO A 203 0.61 -9.17 12.92
CA PRO A 203 1.27 -10.43 13.30
C PRO A 203 2.12 -11.05 12.19
N LEU A 204 1.93 -10.64 10.93
CA LEU A 204 2.66 -11.14 9.78
C LEU A 204 3.81 -10.21 9.33
N GLU A 205 4.08 -9.15 10.08
CA GLU A 205 5.20 -8.26 9.80
C GLU A 205 6.48 -8.78 10.47
N GLU A 206 7.51 -9.05 9.69
CA GLU A 206 8.77 -9.63 10.20
C GLU A 206 9.51 -8.70 11.17
N ARG A 207 9.47 -7.39 10.91
CA ARG A 207 10.31 -6.43 11.62
C ARG A 207 10.00 -6.32 13.12
N PRO A 208 8.76 -6.27 13.61
CA PRO A 208 8.46 -6.30 15.04
C PRO A 208 8.97 -7.56 15.73
N HIS A 209 8.87 -8.73 15.07
CA HIS A 209 9.41 -9.98 15.61
C HIS A 209 10.93 -9.94 15.76
N TYR A 210 11.63 -9.44 14.74
CA TYR A 210 13.07 -9.25 14.79
C TYR A 210 13.50 -8.36 15.97
N LEU A 211 12.88 -7.18 16.11
CA LEU A 211 13.17 -6.24 17.18
C LEU A 211 12.88 -6.84 18.56
N LEU A 212 11.79 -7.61 18.69
CA LEU A 212 11.45 -8.29 19.93
C LEU A 212 12.53 -9.31 20.32
N ILE A 213 12.94 -10.17 19.39
CA ILE A 213 13.97 -11.17 19.68
C ILE A 213 15.29 -10.49 20.08
N ASN A 214 15.68 -9.44 19.35
CA ASN A 214 16.91 -8.70 19.65
C ASN A 214 16.85 -8.04 21.03
N SER A 215 15.71 -7.43 21.39
CA SER A 215 15.51 -6.82 22.70
C SER A 215 15.60 -7.85 23.85
N LEU A 216 14.98 -9.03 23.68
CA LEU A 216 15.05 -10.14 24.65
C LEU A 216 16.47 -10.66 24.84
N ILE A 217 17.25 -10.77 23.75
CA ILE A 217 18.67 -11.17 23.83
C ILE A 217 19.46 -10.15 24.64
N ASN A 218 19.29 -8.85 24.37
CA ASN A 218 20.02 -7.79 25.06
C ASN A 218 19.61 -7.67 26.55
N GLN A 219 18.39 -8.08 26.91
CA GLN A 219 17.95 -8.21 28.31
C GLN A 219 18.48 -9.48 29.01
N GLY A 220 19.12 -10.40 28.28
CA GLY A 220 19.57 -11.70 28.80
C GLY A 220 18.49 -12.79 28.83
N HIS A 221 17.30 -12.52 28.29
CA HIS A 221 16.14 -13.42 28.23
C HIS A 221 16.27 -14.44 27.07
N LYS A 222 17.41 -15.14 26.97
CA LYS A 222 17.76 -16.01 25.84
C LYS A 222 16.75 -17.12 25.57
N ARG A 223 16.15 -17.69 26.62
CA ARG A 223 15.15 -18.75 26.49
C ARG A 223 13.89 -18.23 25.78
N GLU A 224 13.41 -17.06 26.18
CA GLU A 224 12.23 -16.44 25.56
C GLU A 224 12.52 -16.02 24.12
N ALA A 225 13.69 -15.43 23.87
CA ALA A 225 14.14 -15.09 22.53
C ALA A 225 14.14 -16.32 21.59
N LYS A 226 14.65 -17.47 22.09
CA LYS A 226 14.64 -18.72 21.31
C LYS A 226 13.23 -19.23 21.05
N LEU A 227 12.36 -19.25 22.05
CA LEU A 227 10.96 -19.67 21.88
C LEU A 227 10.24 -18.79 20.87
N HIS A 228 10.45 -17.48 20.91
CA HIS A 228 9.85 -16.56 19.94
C HIS A 228 10.43 -16.75 18.54
N TYR A 229 11.73 -16.98 18.41
CA TYR A 229 12.37 -17.32 17.14
C TYR A 229 11.78 -18.61 16.52
N ASP A 230 11.64 -19.68 17.32
CA ASP A 230 11.07 -20.95 16.85
C ASP A 230 9.59 -20.76 16.41
N PHE A 231 8.83 -19.92 17.11
CA PHE A 231 7.48 -19.51 16.69
C PHE A 231 7.51 -18.79 15.35
N VAL A 232 8.36 -17.78 15.17
CA VAL A 232 8.50 -17.02 13.93
C VAL A 232 8.92 -17.91 12.77
N LYS A 233 9.84 -18.84 13.00
CA LYS A 233 10.24 -19.85 12.01
C LYS A 233 9.06 -20.70 11.55
N SER A 234 8.15 -21.09 12.44
CA SER A 234 6.94 -21.80 12.08
C SER A 234 5.91 -20.92 11.36
N LEU A 235 5.83 -19.64 11.71
CA LEU A 235 4.90 -18.69 11.11
C LEU A 235 5.23 -18.38 9.64
N PHE A 236 6.51 -18.29 9.33
CA PHE A 236 7.01 -17.95 7.98
C PHE A 236 7.60 -19.17 7.23
N ALA A 237 7.35 -20.40 7.69
CA ALA A 237 7.94 -21.63 7.13
C ALA A 237 7.70 -21.81 5.62
N ASP A 238 6.55 -21.31 5.11
CA ASP A 238 6.22 -21.39 3.68
C ASP A 238 6.88 -20.28 2.83
N GLN A 239 7.52 -19.29 3.46
CA GLN A 239 8.06 -18.11 2.78
C GLN A 239 9.59 -18.05 2.84
N VAL A 240 10.21 -18.53 3.93
CA VAL A 240 11.67 -18.42 4.16
C VAL A 240 12.16 -19.66 4.90
N GLU A 241 13.24 -20.28 4.43
CA GLU A 241 13.85 -21.45 5.11
C GLU A 241 14.37 -21.10 6.51
N GLU A 242 15.00 -19.93 6.69
CA GLU A 242 15.47 -19.42 7.98
C GLU A 242 15.19 -17.91 8.11
N PRO A 243 14.18 -17.52 8.90
CA PRO A 243 13.98 -16.11 9.22
C PRO A 243 15.13 -15.59 10.08
N PHE A 244 15.67 -14.42 9.76
CA PHE A 244 16.71 -13.73 10.54
C PHE A 244 17.98 -14.55 10.80
N PRO A 245 18.76 -14.94 9.78
CA PRO A 245 19.96 -15.79 9.97
C PRO A 245 20.97 -15.19 10.94
N GLU A 246 21.06 -13.87 11.06
CA GLU A 246 21.90 -13.17 12.03
C GLU A 246 21.45 -13.40 13.49
N ILE A 247 20.17 -13.60 13.74
CA ILE A 247 19.65 -13.92 15.08
C ILE A 247 19.86 -15.40 15.40
N PHE A 248 19.71 -16.28 14.43
CA PHE A 248 19.96 -17.71 14.59
C PHE A 248 21.37 -17.95 15.17
N ASN A 249 22.36 -17.25 14.66
CA ASN A 249 23.74 -17.33 15.17
C ASN A 249 23.89 -16.81 16.60
N LYS A 250 23.09 -15.81 17.02
CA LYS A 250 23.08 -15.28 18.40
C LYS A 250 22.33 -16.18 19.38
N THR A 251 21.32 -16.93 18.96
CA THR A 251 20.53 -17.81 19.83
C THR A 251 21.14 -19.20 20.00
N ASN A 252 21.82 -19.72 18.98
CA ASN A 252 22.40 -21.07 18.96
C ASN A 252 23.94 -21.08 19.05
N GLY A 253 24.61 -19.97 18.79
CA GLY A 253 26.08 -19.88 18.77
C GLY A 253 26.70 -19.60 20.13
N ASN A 254 27.91 -20.16 20.39
CA ASN A 254 28.71 -19.85 21.54
C ASN A 254 29.00 -18.34 21.63
N LEU A 255 28.71 -17.76 22.78
CA LEU A 255 28.76 -16.34 23.15
C LEU A 255 30.16 -15.75 23.28
N ASN A 256 31.01 -15.87 22.29
CA ASN A 256 32.37 -15.28 22.36
C ASN A 256 32.71 -14.34 21.20
N ASN A 257 31.74 -13.74 20.53
CA ASN A 257 32.05 -12.61 19.64
C ASN A 257 31.06 -11.47 19.84
N ASN A 258 31.59 -10.38 20.36
CA ASN A 258 30.97 -9.04 20.23
C ASN A 258 30.84 -8.72 18.74
N ILE A 259 29.79 -9.19 18.12
CA ILE A 259 29.39 -8.68 16.80
C ILE A 259 28.65 -7.36 17.06
N VAL A 260 29.44 -6.29 17.05
CA VAL A 260 28.89 -4.96 16.78
C VAL A 260 28.15 -5.08 15.46
N LEU A 261 26.84 -5.01 15.50
CA LEU A 261 26.04 -4.85 14.28
C LEU A 261 26.56 -3.59 13.59
N ASN A 262 27.28 -3.77 12.51
CA ASN A 262 27.66 -2.64 11.68
C ASN A 262 26.37 -2.00 11.18
N ASN A 263 26.08 -0.79 11.66
CA ASN A 263 24.99 0.06 11.18
C ASN A 263 25.01 0.26 9.65
N ASN A 264 26.08 -0.17 8.97
CA ASN A 264 26.21 -0.14 7.52
C ASN A 264 25.38 -1.19 6.78
N ASP A 265 25.02 -2.33 7.39
CA ASP A 265 24.18 -3.34 6.73
C ASP A 265 22.69 -2.94 6.73
N LEU A 266 22.29 -2.11 7.70
CA LEU A 266 20.97 -1.44 7.70
C LEU A 266 20.88 -0.35 6.63
N ASN A 267 22.02 0.21 6.22
CA ASN A 267 22.11 1.25 5.18
C ASN A 267 22.20 0.70 3.75
N GLN A 268 22.44 -0.60 3.54
CA GLN A 268 22.56 -1.16 2.17
C GLN A 268 21.24 -1.58 1.53
N LYS A 269 20.16 -1.88 2.27
CA LYS A 269 18.83 -1.63 1.72
C LYS A 269 18.65 -0.13 1.82
N LYS A 270 18.90 0.59 0.73
CA LYS A 270 18.56 2.01 0.56
C LYS A 270 17.20 2.25 1.18
N PHE A 271 17.17 2.64 2.47
CA PHE A 271 16.04 3.39 2.98
C PHE A 271 16.04 4.65 2.14
N ILE A 272 15.16 4.65 1.19
CA ILE A 272 14.86 5.81 0.39
C ILE A 272 14.45 6.85 1.42
N ASN A 273 15.34 7.81 1.64
CA ASN A 273 15.12 8.95 2.53
C ASN A 273 14.13 9.87 1.82
N THR A 274 12.90 9.38 1.69
CA THR A 274 11.79 10.07 1.08
C THR A 274 11.07 10.84 2.15
N ASN A 275 10.87 12.08 1.90
CA ASN A 275 9.80 12.86 2.48
C ASN A 275 8.49 12.11 2.14
N ILE A 276 8.07 11.16 3.02
CA ILE A 276 6.95 10.23 2.85
C ILE A 276 5.64 10.99 2.56
N TYR A 277 5.63 12.28 2.76
CA TYR A 277 4.50 13.18 2.57
C TYR A 277 4.45 13.86 1.19
N ASP A 278 5.52 13.74 0.40
CA ASP A 278 5.56 14.28 -0.95
C ASP A 278 5.26 13.18 -1.97
N ILE A 279 3.97 13.00 -2.26
CA ILE A 279 3.46 12.01 -3.23
C ILE A 279 4.15 12.19 -4.60
N ASP A 280 4.52 13.40 -4.97
CA ASP A 280 5.18 13.66 -6.24
C ASP A 280 6.63 13.17 -6.21
N LYS A 281 7.32 13.28 -5.09
CA LYS A 281 8.64 12.64 -4.90
C LYS A 281 8.58 11.14 -4.84
N ILE A 282 7.55 10.57 -4.19
CA ILE A 282 7.31 9.11 -4.20
C ILE A 282 7.04 8.63 -5.62
N LYS A 283 6.22 9.34 -6.38
CA LYS A 283 5.99 9.05 -7.80
C LYS A 283 7.26 9.09 -8.63
N ASP A 284 8.09 10.11 -8.42
CA ASP A 284 9.38 10.25 -9.13
C ASP A 284 10.35 9.12 -8.78
N GLN A 285 10.39 8.70 -7.51
CA GLN A 285 11.25 7.61 -7.05
C GLN A 285 10.75 6.23 -7.49
N LEU A 286 9.42 6.02 -7.51
CA LEU A 286 8.80 4.83 -8.10
C LEU A 286 8.84 4.90 -9.64
N GLY A 287 9.32 6.02 -10.19
CA GLY A 287 9.30 6.28 -11.63
C GLY A 287 7.89 6.33 -12.20
N ILE A 288 6.89 6.65 -11.37
CA ILE A 288 5.52 6.88 -11.78
C ILE A 288 5.44 8.34 -12.23
N SER A 289 5.92 8.63 -13.43
CA SER A 289 5.77 9.97 -13.99
C SER A 289 4.29 10.23 -14.30
N SER A 290 3.84 11.45 -14.05
CA SER A 290 2.51 11.94 -14.40
C SER A 290 2.27 12.01 -15.92
N ARG A 291 3.24 11.63 -16.73
CA ARG A 291 3.12 11.42 -18.17
C ARG A 291 2.72 9.97 -18.41
N VAL A 292 1.51 9.77 -18.89
CA VAL A 292 0.91 8.52 -19.38
C VAL A 292 1.71 7.97 -20.58
N SER A 293 3.01 7.71 -20.49
CA SER A 293 3.74 7.29 -21.68
C SER A 293 4.86 6.25 -21.53
N GLU A 294 5.24 5.85 -20.34
CA GLU A 294 6.19 4.74 -20.27
C GLU A 294 5.65 3.63 -19.38
N LYS A 295 4.98 2.65 -20.00
CA LYS A 295 4.69 1.37 -19.37
C LYS A 295 6.04 0.72 -19.06
N LYS A 296 6.33 0.53 -17.79
CA LYS A 296 7.54 -0.16 -17.36
C LYS A 296 7.29 -1.66 -17.34
N PHE A 297 8.26 -2.40 -17.82
CA PHE A 297 8.28 -3.84 -17.67
C PHE A 297 8.61 -4.17 -16.23
N VAL A 298 7.83 -5.07 -15.64
CA VAL A 298 8.08 -5.59 -14.29
C VAL A 298 9.08 -6.73 -14.40
N PRO A 299 10.14 -6.77 -13.57
CA PRO A 299 11.07 -7.90 -13.52
C PRO A 299 10.38 -9.22 -13.18
N ALA A 300 10.95 -10.34 -13.64
CA ALA A 300 10.37 -11.68 -13.44
C ALA A 300 10.18 -12.03 -11.96
N GLU A 301 11.09 -11.58 -11.09
CA GLU A 301 11.06 -11.83 -9.65
C GLU A 301 9.83 -11.23 -8.96
N ILE A 302 9.33 -10.12 -9.47
CA ILE A 302 8.16 -9.42 -8.90
C ILE A 302 6.87 -9.89 -9.61
N CYS A 303 6.99 -10.54 -10.76
CA CYS A 303 5.88 -10.97 -11.58
C CYS A 303 4.97 -11.98 -10.86
N SER A 304 5.54 -12.90 -10.06
CA SER A 304 4.80 -13.90 -9.28
C SER A 304 3.91 -13.26 -8.23
N ASP A 305 4.43 -12.27 -7.50
CA ASP A 305 3.69 -11.57 -6.44
C ASP A 305 2.48 -10.81 -7.01
N PHE A 306 2.67 -10.19 -8.19
CA PHE A 306 1.57 -9.54 -8.90
C PHE A 306 0.56 -10.55 -9.45
N ALA A 307 1.00 -11.69 -9.96
CA ALA A 307 0.11 -12.76 -10.43
C ALA A 307 -0.75 -13.28 -9.28
N ASP A 308 -0.16 -13.54 -8.12
CA ASP A 308 -0.86 -13.97 -6.92
C ASP A 308 -1.86 -12.92 -6.42
N PHE A 309 -1.46 -11.64 -6.44
CA PHE A 309 -2.36 -10.55 -6.11
C PHE A 309 -3.57 -10.49 -7.06
N LEU A 310 -3.35 -10.61 -8.37
CA LEU A 310 -4.42 -10.63 -9.37
C LEU A 310 -5.34 -11.84 -9.20
N LEU A 311 -4.78 -13.04 -8.94
CA LEU A 311 -5.53 -14.27 -8.70
C LEU A 311 -6.40 -14.17 -7.43
N LYS A 312 -5.84 -13.72 -6.32
CA LYS A 312 -6.58 -13.50 -5.06
C LYS A 312 -7.72 -12.48 -5.21
N ASN A 313 -7.60 -11.56 -6.15
CA ASN A 313 -8.62 -10.54 -6.43
C ASN A 313 -9.49 -10.86 -7.65
N GLN A 314 -9.35 -12.03 -8.29
CA GLN A 314 -10.05 -12.41 -9.51
C GLN A 314 -11.58 -12.27 -9.42
N GLN A 315 -12.18 -12.57 -8.27
CA GLN A 315 -13.63 -12.44 -8.04
C GLN A 315 -14.16 -10.99 -8.14
N ARG A 316 -13.25 -10.00 -8.15
CA ARG A 316 -13.60 -8.57 -8.24
C ARG A 316 -13.58 -8.03 -9.65
N TYR A 317 -13.09 -8.81 -10.60
CA TYR A 317 -12.99 -8.40 -12.00
C TYR A 317 -14.24 -8.84 -12.77
N ASN A 318 -15.03 -7.89 -13.24
CA ASN A 318 -16.10 -8.13 -14.21
C ASN A 318 -15.46 -8.56 -15.54
N GLY A 319 -15.33 -9.87 -15.76
CA GLY A 319 -14.56 -10.47 -16.84
C GLY A 319 -13.58 -11.51 -16.29
N GLY A 320 -12.84 -12.18 -17.15
CA GLY A 320 -11.79 -13.11 -16.74
C GLY A 320 -10.46 -12.40 -16.49
N LEU A 321 -9.60 -13.07 -15.75
CA LEU A 321 -8.18 -12.79 -15.71
C LEU A 321 -7.50 -13.72 -16.71
N TYR A 322 -6.75 -13.16 -17.65
CA TYR A 322 -6.01 -13.95 -18.65
C TYR A 322 -4.53 -13.61 -18.56
N MET A 323 -3.71 -14.62 -18.76
CA MET A 323 -2.26 -14.51 -18.91
C MET A 323 -1.88 -14.86 -20.35
N ALA A 324 -1.06 -14.04 -20.98
CA ALA A 324 -0.47 -14.36 -22.27
C ALA A 324 1.05 -14.37 -22.21
N SER A 325 1.66 -15.30 -22.93
CA SER A 325 3.09 -15.34 -23.19
C SER A 325 3.35 -14.83 -24.60
N ILE A 326 4.32 -13.95 -24.74
CA ILE A 326 4.79 -13.37 -26.00
C ILE A 326 6.28 -13.62 -26.06
N ALA A 327 6.74 -14.44 -26.99
CA ALA A 327 8.15 -14.77 -27.15
C ALA A 327 8.62 -14.54 -28.59
N ILE A 328 9.87 -14.10 -28.76
CA ILE A 328 10.54 -13.97 -30.03
C ILE A 328 11.56 -15.12 -30.20
N GLU A 329 11.45 -15.84 -31.28
CA GLU A 329 12.40 -16.88 -31.66
C GLU A 329 13.21 -16.39 -32.86
N PHE A 330 14.53 -16.57 -32.81
CA PHE A 330 15.45 -16.23 -33.91
C PHE A 330 15.71 -17.48 -34.74
N CYS A 331 15.56 -17.37 -36.06
CA CYS A 331 15.91 -18.45 -36.97
C CYS A 331 17.42 -18.69 -36.96
N GLN A 332 17.85 -19.97 -37.18
CA GLN A 332 19.27 -20.34 -37.20
C GLN A 332 20.04 -19.53 -38.26
N GLY A 333 21.02 -18.76 -37.80
CA GLY A 333 21.92 -17.99 -38.69
C GLY A 333 22.17 -16.53 -38.26
N ASP A 334 21.34 -15.95 -37.40
CA ASP A 334 21.54 -14.58 -36.87
C ASP A 334 22.11 -14.60 -35.45
N GLU A 335 23.40 -14.89 -35.34
CA GLU A 335 24.10 -14.97 -34.05
C GLU A 335 24.65 -13.61 -33.53
N ARG A 336 24.36 -12.51 -34.24
CA ARG A 336 24.85 -11.18 -33.84
C ARG A 336 24.00 -10.58 -32.74
N ASP A 337 24.56 -10.35 -31.56
CA ASP A 337 23.91 -9.83 -30.36
C ASP A 337 23.29 -8.44 -30.59
N ASP A 338 23.89 -7.61 -31.45
CA ASP A 338 23.38 -6.27 -31.80
C ASP A 338 22.03 -6.34 -32.57
N ILE A 339 21.85 -7.31 -33.45
CA ILE A 339 20.60 -7.53 -34.20
C ILE A 339 19.50 -8.03 -33.23
N ARG A 340 19.86 -8.95 -32.34
CA ARG A 340 18.92 -9.48 -31.33
C ARG A 340 18.40 -8.37 -30.45
N GLU A 341 19.26 -7.50 -29.97
CA GLU A 341 18.88 -6.37 -29.13
C GLU A 341 17.93 -5.39 -29.84
N ILE A 342 18.16 -5.11 -31.11
CA ILE A 342 17.28 -4.27 -31.95
C ILE A 342 15.88 -4.88 -32.02
N HIS A 343 15.76 -6.19 -32.31
CA HIS A 343 14.49 -6.88 -32.42
C HIS A 343 13.75 -6.93 -31.07
N ILE A 344 14.46 -7.18 -29.97
CA ILE A 344 13.89 -7.19 -28.63
C ILE A 344 13.37 -5.80 -28.23
N ASN A 345 14.13 -4.74 -28.46
CA ASN A 345 13.72 -3.37 -28.19
C ASN A 345 12.50 -2.95 -29.03
N LYS A 346 12.45 -3.39 -30.28
CA LYS A 346 11.30 -3.22 -31.17
C LYS A 346 10.07 -3.95 -30.62
N LEU A 347 10.22 -5.21 -30.21
CA LEU A 347 9.16 -5.99 -29.58
C LEU A 347 8.64 -5.29 -28.33
N LYS A 348 9.52 -4.83 -27.45
CA LYS A 348 9.16 -4.04 -26.25
C LYS A 348 8.31 -2.81 -26.62
N SER A 349 8.70 -2.06 -27.62
CA SER A 349 7.98 -0.87 -28.08
C SER A 349 6.58 -1.20 -28.60
N ILE A 350 6.43 -2.32 -29.33
CA ILE A 350 5.14 -2.79 -29.86
C ILE A 350 4.24 -3.29 -28.71
N ILE A 351 4.78 -4.03 -27.74
CA ILE A 351 4.04 -4.44 -26.55
C ILE A 351 3.46 -3.20 -25.84
N VAL A 352 4.31 -2.22 -25.52
CA VAL A 352 3.88 -0.99 -24.83
C VAL A 352 2.77 -0.26 -25.57
N ARG A 353 2.83 -0.17 -26.90
CA ARG A 353 1.82 0.53 -27.73
C ARG A 353 0.49 -0.20 -27.82
N ASN A 354 0.49 -1.52 -27.71
CA ASN A 354 -0.72 -2.33 -27.92
C ASN A 354 -1.45 -2.71 -26.62
N MET A 355 -0.80 -2.55 -25.46
CA MET A 355 -1.39 -2.91 -24.16
C MET A 355 -2.04 -1.70 -23.48
N ARG A 356 -3.04 -1.95 -22.62
CA ARG A 356 -3.73 -0.91 -21.84
C ARG A 356 -2.90 -0.53 -20.62
N SER A 357 -3.24 0.59 -19.99
CA SER A 357 -2.63 1.01 -18.72
C SER A 357 -2.92 0.05 -17.56
N SER A 358 -4.02 -0.71 -17.66
CA SER A 358 -4.41 -1.75 -16.69
C SER A 358 -3.70 -3.08 -16.88
N ASP A 359 -3.05 -3.30 -18.04
CA ASP A 359 -2.37 -4.55 -18.34
C ASP A 359 -0.99 -4.54 -17.68
N LEU A 360 -0.65 -5.62 -17.00
CA LEU A 360 0.65 -5.80 -16.37
C LEU A 360 1.57 -6.54 -17.35
N ILE A 361 2.74 -5.99 -17.60
CA ILE A 361 3.73 -6.56 -18.53
C ILE A 361 4.97 -6.94 -17.71
N CYS A 362 5.32 -8.22 -17.73
CA CYS A 362 6.51 -8.77 -17.08
C CYS A 362 7.55 -9.16 -18.13
N GLU A 363 8.78 -8.77 -17.90
CA GLU A 363 9.93 -9.28 -18.64
C GLU A 363 10.39 -10.59 -18.00
N TRP A 364 9.97 -11.73 -18.59
CA TRP A 364 10.23 -13.06 -18.03
C TRP A 364 11.65 -13.56 -18.37
N THR A 365 12.07 -13.35 -19.59
CA THR A 365 13.44 -13.52 -20.06
C THR A 365 13.75 -12.42 -21.07
N ASP A 366 14.97 -12.32 -21.52
CA ASP A 366 15.38 -11.37 -22.58
C ASP A 366 14.52 -11.46 -23.85
N GLN A 367 13.93 -12.64 -24.13
CA GLN A 367 13.17 -12.94 -25.35
C GLN A 367 11.71 -13.27 -25.10
N GLN A 368 11.26 -13.28 -23.81
CA GLN A 368 9.91 -13.69 -23.44
C GLN A 368 9.28 -12.69 -22.47
N PHE A 369 8.05 -12.31 -22.77
CA PHE A 369 7.23 -11.39 -21.98
C PHE A 369 5.95 -12.08 -21.56
N ILE A 370 5.53 -11.86 -20.33
CA ILE A 370 4.24 -12.29 -19.79
C ILE A 370 3.35 -11.06 -19.64
N VAL A 371 2.13 -11.14 -20.12
CA VAL A 371 1.13 -10.07 -19.99
C VAL A 371 -0.08 -10.60 -19.26
N PHE A 372 -0.48 -9.90 -18.20
CA PHE A 372 -1.74 -10.18 -17.51
C PHE A 372 -2.80 -9.18 -17.92
N PHE A 373 -3.96 -9.71 -18.28
CA PHE A 373 -5.14 -8.97 -18.71
C PHE A 373 -6.25 -9.10 -17.67
N PRO A 374 -6.38 -8.17 -16.74
CA PRO A 374 -7.49 -8.16 -15.78
C PRO A 374 -8.77 -7.64 -16.43
N SER A 375 -9.92 -8.15 -16.00
CA SER A 375 -11.26 -7.70 -16.39
C SER A 375 -11.50 -7.69 -17.92
N ILE A 376 -11.18 -8.79 -18.58
CA ILE A 376 -11.30 -8.93 -20.05
C ILE A 376 -12.05 -10.20 -20.44
N GLN A 377 -12.70 -10.20 -21.60
CA GLN A 377 -13.28 -11.39 -22.21
C GLN A 377 -12.28 -12.05 -23.17
N GLU A 378 -12.42 -13.36 -23.33
CA GLU A 378 -11.49 -14.17 -24.14
C GLU A 378 -11.34 -13.67 -25.58
N ASP A 379 -12.45 -13.31 -26.21
CA ASP A 379 -12.43 -12.82 -27.60
C ASP A 379 -11.60 -11.54 -27.74
N ARG A 380 -11.63 -10.68 -26.73
CA ARG A 380 -10.79 -9.47 -26.69
C ARG A 380 -9.31 -9.78 -26.53
N VAL A 381 -8.95 -10.83 -25.78
CA VAL A 381 -7.55 -11.29 -25.68
C VAL A 381 -7.06 -11.75 -27.05
N LYS A 382 -7.87 -12.56 -27.76
CA LYS A 382 -7.57 -13.02 -29.12
C LYS A 382 -7.37 -11.84 -30.09
N GLU A 383 -8.26 -10.86 -30.05
CA GLU A 383 -8.17 -9.64 -30.88
C GLU A 383 -6.88 -8.85 -30.60
N ILE A 384 -6.54 -8.67 -29.33
CA ILE A 384 -5.32 -7.95 -28.91
C ILE A 384 -4.07 -8.67 -29.41
N LEU A 385 -3.99 -9.99 -29.23
CA LEU A 385 -2.84 -10.77 -29.67
C LEU A 385 -2.75 -10.85 -31.21
N ALA A 386 -3.88 -10.93 -31.90
CA ALA A 386 -3.91 -10.90 -33.38
C ALA A 386 -3.45 -9.53 -33.92
N ARG A 387 -3.92 -8.43 -33.32
CA ARG A 387 -3.48 -7.07 -33.66
C ARG A 387 -1.99 -6.89 -33.35
N PHE A 388 -1.53 -7.42 -32.23
CA PHE A 388 -0.14 -7.38 -31.83
C PHE A 388 0.76 -8.09 -32.86
N LYS A 389 0.40 -9.32 -33.25
CA LYS A 389 1.12 -10.06 -34.31
C LYS A 389 1.17 -9.29 -35.63
N ARG A 390 0.04 -8.70 -36.04
CA ARG A 390 -0.03 -7.90 -37.27
C ARG A 390 0.93 -6.71 -37.17
N ASN A 391 0.85 -5.92 -36.12
CA ASN A 391 1.72 -4.75 -35.89
C ASN A 391 3.20 -5.14 -35.83
N TYR A 392 3.51 -6.36 -35.37
CA TYR A 392 4.87 -6.86 -35.35
C TYR A 392 5.36 -7.18 -36.76
N TYR A 393 4.58 -7.92 -37.57
CA TYR A 393 4.98 -8.33 -38.92
C TYR A 393 4.84 -7.23 -40.00
N ASP A 394 3.97 -6.24 -39.78
CA ASP A 394 3.83 -5.05 -40.65
C ASP A 394 5.01 -4.07 -40.51
N SER A 395 5.84 -4.22 -39.49
CA SER A 395 7.01 -3.37 -39.31
C SER A 395 8.16 -3.87 -40.21
N GLU A 396 8.63 -3.05 -41.16
CA GLU A 396 9.79 -3.30 -42.01
C GLU A 396 11.01 -3.73 -41.19
N ASP A 397 11.79 -4.75 -41.59
CA ASP A 397 12.98 -5.33 -40.91
C ASP A 397 12.76 -6.47 -39.88
N ILE A 398 11.88 -7.43 -40.18
CA ILE A 398 11.70 -8.61 -39.33
C ILE A 398 12.13 -9.93 -40.01
N SER A 399 13.03 -9.88 -40.97
CA SER A 399 13.57 -11.08 -41.58
C SER A 399 14.36 -11.92 -40.55
N GLY A 400 13.99 -13.18 -40.39
CA GLY A 400 14.71 -14.11 -39.51
C GLY A 400 14.15 -14.28 -38.09
N THR A 401 12.97 -13.72 -37.77
CA THR A 401 12.35 -13.90 -36.47
C THR A 401 10.94 -14.47 -36.56
N VAL A 402 10.56 -15.27 -35.56
CA VAL A 402 9.20 -15.82 -35.40
C VAL A 402 8.62 -15.38 -34.04
N LEU A 403 7.42 -14.79 -34.11
CA LEU A 403 6.72 -14.39 -32.90
C LEU A 403 5.77 -15.49 -32.42
N GLN A 404 6.06 -16.05 -31.24
CA GLN A 404 5.22 -17.02 -30.55
C GLN A 404 4.30 -16.29 -29.57
N THR A 405 2.99 -16.56 -29.62
CA THR A 405 2.04 -16.03 -28.61
C THR A 405 1.11 -17.14 -28.16
N ASN A 406 0.93 -17.26 -26.87
CA ASN A 406 -0.01 -18.18 -26.27
C ASN A 406 -0.78 -17.44 -25.15
N TYR A 407 -1.97 -17.89 -24.78
CA TYR A 407 -2.72 -17.31 -23.66
C TYR A 407 -3.50 -18.39 -22.93
N ARG A 408 -3.80 -18.10 -21.66
CA ARG A 408 -4.61 -18.98 -20.80
C ARG A 408 -5.46 -18.12 -19.86
N LYS A 409 -6.67 -18.59 -19.59
CA LYS A 409 -7.49 -18.08 -18.49
C LYS A 409 -6.92 -18.60 -17.17
N LEU A 410 -6.74 -17.70 -16.20
CA LEU A 410 -6.29 -18.02 -14.84
C LEU A 410 -7.47 -18.24 -13.91
#